data_43cdc8f131f26a65be026f54ad4144e9
#
_entry.id   43cdc8f131f26a65be026f54ad4144e9
#
_cell.length_a   1.000
_cell.length_b   1.000
_cell.length_c   1.000
_cell.angle_alpha   90.00
_cell.angle_beta   90.00
_cell.angle_gamma   90.00
#
_symmetry.space_group_name_H-M   'P 1'
#
loop_
_entity.id
_entity.type
_entity.pdbx_description
1 polymer ?
#
loop_
_entity_poly.entity_id
_entity_poly.type
_entity_poly.pdbx_seq_one_letter_code
_entity_poly.pdbx_strand_id
1 'polypeptide(L)'
;LGSGAIFFTIRPLIDFGAVGPVGTSWPSMEEIERNWPGFRGPGGLGISAYTNVPVKWNGKTAEGILWKTEVPLPGKNSPVVWEDRVFLSGGDPNGLQVFCYDTASGKLLWKKDLTSADLKSEEEPFEVMEDTGFAAPTVMTDGRRVYAIFATGDIGCFDFEGNKVWEKSLGVPDNVYGYASSPTMYRNLLLIQYDQGSAEEEKSNLIALDGFSGQIVWQTKRPVSNSWSSPIMV
;
A
#
# COMPACT_ATOMS: atom_id res chain seq x y z
N LEU A 1 17.21 -19.48 -15.28
CA LEU A 1 16.22 -18.40 -15.16
C LEU A 1 15.15 -18.87 -14.16
N GLY A 2 15.48 -18.87 -12.87
CA GLY A 2 14.57 -19.31 -11.83
C GLY A 2 14.03 -18.11 -11.07
N SER A 3 12.73 -17.83 -11.19
CA SER A 3 11.98 -16.97 -10.30
C SER A 3 11.88 -17.70 -8.95
N GLY A 4 12.85 -17.47 -8.06
CA GLY A 4 12.83 -18.03 -6.71
C GLY A 4 11.83 -17.25 -5.85
N ALA A 5 10.71 -17.85 -5.48
CA ALA A 5 9.91 -17.38 -4.37
C ALA A 5 10.73 -17.58 -3.08
N ILE A 6 11.07 -16.51 -2.39
CA ILE A 6 11.78 -16.58 -1.12
C ILE A 6 10.74 -16.62 0.01
N PHE A 7 10.67 -17.76 0.70
CA PHE A 7 9.83 -17.94 1.87
C PHE A 7 10.60 -17.52 3.12
N PHE A 8 10.08 -16.56 3.87
CA PHE A 8 10.58 -16.24 5.20
C PHE A 8 9.71 -16.90 6.25
N THR A 9 10.25 -17.85 6.99
CA THR A 9 9.61 -18.34 8.22
C THR A 9 10.09 -17.45 9.36
N ILE A 10 9.28 -16.53 9.83
CA ILE A 10 9.56 -15.78 11.05
C ILE A 10 9.36 -16.75 12.22
N ARG A 11 10.44 -17.31 12.74
CA ARG A 11 10.36 -18.01 14.02
C ARG A 11 10.03 -17.00 15.12
N PRO A 12 9.18 -17.33 16.09
CA PRO A 12 8.81 -16.43 17.19
C PRO A 12 9.96 -16.35 18.22
N LEU A 13 11.07 -15.70 17.83
CA LEU A 13 12.19 -15.38 18.70
C LEU A 13 12.26 -13.87 18.99
N ILE A 14 11.34 -13.08 18.46
CA ILE A 14 11.18 -11.71 18.84
C ILE A 14 10.01 -11.68 19.82
N ASP A 15 10.34 -11.57 21.09
CA ASP A 15 9.40 -11.17 22.12
C ASP A 15 8.94 -9.74 21.76
N PHE A 16 7.82 -9.64 21.10
CA PHE A 16 7.17 -8.35 20.82
C PHE A 16 6.59 -7.82 22.13
N GLY A 17 7.50 -7.46 23.03
CA GLY A 17 7.19 -6.95 24.34
C GLY A 17 6.10 -5.92 24.31
N ALA A 18 5.16 -6.13 25.21
CA ALA A 18 4.15 -5.23 25.73
C ALA A 18 3.10 -4.70 24.73
N VAL A 19 1.90 -5.07 24.99
CA VAL A 19 0.64 -4.44 24.65
C VAL A 19 0.80 -2.94 24.40
N GLY A 20 0.61 -2.52 23.16
CA GLY A 20 0.50 -1.12 22.80
C GLY A 20 -0.64 -0.41 23.56
N PRO A 21 -0.73 0.91 23.50
CA PRO A 21 -1.74 1.67 24.24
C PRO A 21 -3.17 1.18 23.91
N VAL A 22 -4.07 1.37 24.87
CA VAL A 22 -5.50 0.99 24.77
C VAL A 22 -6.09 1.53 23.46
N GLY A 23 -6.62 0.62 22.62
CA GLY A 23 -7.12 0.97 21.27
C GLY A 23 -6.28 0.45 20.10
N THR A 24 -5.21 -0.29 20.36
CA THR A 24 -4.25 -0.81 19.37
C THR A 24 -4.50 -2.27 18.97
N SER A 25 -5.69 -2.82 19.21
CA SER A 25 -6.01 -4.19 18.83
C SER A 25 -5.96 -4.33 17.30
N TRP A 26 -5.18 -5.27 16.81
CA TRP A 26 -5.19 -5.71 15.44
C TRP A 26 -6.55 -6.35 15.09
N PRO A 27 -7.09 -6.18 13.89
CA PRO A 27 -8.33 -6.83 13.50
C PRO A 27 -8.19 -8.35 13.55
N SER A 28 -9.28 -9.01 13.92
CA SER A 28 -9.37 -10.46 13.88
C SER A 28 -9.22 -11.00 12.46
N MET A 29 -8.87 -12.27 12.30
CA MET A 29 -8.83 -12.91 10.99
C MET A 29 -10.20 -12.87 10.31
N GLU A 30 -11.29 -13.01 11.07
CA GLU A 30 -12.65 -12.93 10.56
C GLU A 30 -12.97 -11.53 9.99
N GLU A 31 -12.53 -10.45 10.63
CA GLU A 31 -12.65 -9.09 10.12
C GLU A 31 -11.82 -8.90 8.84
N ILE A 32 -10.58 -9.42 8.81
CA ILE A 32 -9.71 -9.37 7.63
C ILE A 32 -10.35 -10.10 6.45
N GLU A 33 -10.88 -11.30 6.65
CA GLU A 33 -11.51 -12.12 5.61
C GLU A 33 -12.79 -11.51 5.03
N ARG A 34 -13.53 -10.72 5.82
CA ARG A 34 -14.71 -9.99 5.35
C ARG A 34 -14.39 -8.75 4.54
N ASN A 35 -13.13 -8.35 4.48
CA ASN A 35 -12.68 -7.12 3.86
C ASN A 35 -11.63 -7.39 2.77
N TRP A 36 -11.22 -6.36 2.06
CA TRP A 36 -10.16 -6.44 1.05
C TRP A 36 -9.03 -5.45 1.43
N PRO A 37 -8.19 -5.78 2.44
CA PRO A 37 -7.35 -4.82 3.16
C PRO A 37 -6.12 -4.33 2.40
N GLY A 38 -5.77 -4.93 1.28
CA GLY A 38 -4.55 -4.59 0.54
C GLY A 38 -4.45 -5.30 -0.80
N PHE A 39 -3.28 -5.29 -1.40
CA PHE A 39 -3.03 -5.93 -2.68
C PHE A 39 -3.38 -7.43 -2.61
N ARG A 40 -4.27 -7.86 -3.53
CA ARG A 40 -4.79 -9.23 -3.61
C ARG A 40 -5.55 -9.69 -2.35
N GLY A 41 -6.06 -8.76 -1.55
CA GLY A 41 -6.97 -9.04 -0.43
C GLY A 41 -6.34 -9.74 0.77
N PRO A 42 -7.13 -10.52 1.53
CA PRO A 42 -6.65 -11.21 2.72
C PRO A 42 -5.42 -12.06 2.47
N GLY A 43 -4.36 -11.83 3.23
CA GLY A 43 -3.08 -12.53 3.10
C GLY A 43 -2.36 -12.33 1.76
N GLY A 44 -2.87 -11.49 0.85
CA GLY A 44 -2.29 -11.32 -0.49
C GLY A 44 -2.57 -12.49 -1.44
N LEU A 45 -3.56 -13.34 -1.13
CA LEU A 45 -3.80 -14.60 -1.85
C LEU A 45 -4.66 -14.43 -3.10
N GLY A 46 -5.38 -13.33 -3.26
CA GLY A 46 -6.33 -13.11 -4.35
C GLY A 46 -7.60 -13.95 -4.23
N ILE A 47 -7.94 -14.37 -3.02
CA ILE A 47 -9.10 -15.22 -2.73
C ILE A 47 -10.06 -14.45 -1.84
N SER A 48 -11.35 -14.43 -2.21
CA SER A 48 -12.43 -13.88 -1.39
C SER A 48 -13.20 -15.00 -0.71
N ALA A 49 -13.61 -14.77 0.54
CA ALA A 49 -14.54 -15.66 1.25
C ALA A 49 -15.98 -15.56 0.68
N TYR A 50 -16.29 -14.51 -0.06
CA TYR A 50 -17.61 -14.32 -0.67
C TYR A 50 -17.76 -15.13 -1.96
N THR A 51 -18.88 -15.82 -2.07
CA THR A 51 -19.24 -16.67 -3.24
C THR A 51 -20.32 -16.04 -4.12
N ASN A 52 -21.00 -14.99 -3.65
CA ASN A 52 -22.08 -14.30 -4.34
C ASN A 52 -21.59 -13.08 -5.17
N VAL A 53 -20.39 -13.18 -5.73
CA VAL A 53 -19.80 -12.11 -6.54
C VAL A 53 -20.49 -11.98 -7.89
N PRO A 54 -20.63 -10.77 -8.46
CA PRO A 54 -21.16 -10.57 -9.81
C PRO A 54 -20.31 -11.30 -10.84
N VAL A 55 -20.95 -12.07 -11.71
CA VAL A 55 -20.28 -12.78 -12.82
C VAL A 55 -20.55 -12.13 -14.19
N LYS A 56 -21.41 -11.13 -14.21
CA LYS A 56 -21.76 -10.35 -15.40
C LYS A 56 -21.77 -8.86 -15.07
N TRP A 57 -21.05 -8.08 -15.84
CA TRP A 57 -21.09 -6.62 -15.79
C TRP A 57 -20.74 -6.03 -17.14
N ASN A 58 -21.21 -4.82 -17.40
CA ASN A 58 -20.91 -4.10 -18.62
C ASN A 58 -20.76 -2.59 -18.32
N GLY A 59 -19.54 -2.08 -18.42
CA GLY A 59 -19.22 -0.68 -18.14
C GLY A 59 -19.87 0.34 -19.08
N LYS A 60 -20.33 -0.08 -20.30
CA LYS A 60 -21.00 0.79 -21.27
C LYS A 60 -22.51 0.89 -20.99
N THR A 61 -23.14 -0.24 -20.65
CA THR A 61 -24.59 -0.32 -20.40
C THR A 61 -24.95 -0.14 -18.93
N ALA A 62 -23.96 -0.07 -18.04
CA ALA A 62 -24.10 -0.07 -16.58
C ALA A 62 -24.75 -1.34 -16.01
N GLU A 63 -24.88 -2.42 -16.79
CA GLU A 63 -25.36 -3.70 -16.29
C GLU A 63 -24.44 -4.25 -15.20
N GLY A 64 -24.97 -4.61 -14.04
CA GLY A 64 -24.20 -5.11 -12.90
C GLY A 64 -23.25 -4.09 -12.26
N ILE A 65 -23.38 -2.80 -12.59
CA ILE A 65 -22.62 -1.70 -12.01
C ILE A 65 -23.50 -0.96 -10.99
N LEU A 66 -23.07 -0.94 -9.73
CA LEU A 66 -23.77 -0.19 -8.69
C LEU A 66 -23.57 1.32 -8.85
N TRP A 67 -22.34 1.74 -9.05
CA TRP A 67 -21.95 3.13 -9.30
C TRP A 67 -20.63 3.21 -10.09
N LYS A 68 -20.35 4.37 -10.63
CA LYS A 68 -19.09 4.73 -11.31
C LYS A 68 -18.70 6.14 -10.89
N THR A 69 -17.46 6.33 -10.49
CA THR A 69 -16.94 7.63 -10.05
C THR A 69 -15.59 7.92 -10.69
N GLU A 70 -15.22 9.19 -10.73
CA GLU A 70 -13.90 9.62 -11.18
C GLU A 70 -12.89 9.54 -10.03
N VAL A 71 -11.65 9.23 -10.37
CA VAL A 71 -10.49 9.33 -9.47
C VAL A 71 -9.69 10.55 -9.93
N PRO A 72 -9.45 11.54 -9.06
CA PRO A 72 -8.89 12.85 -9.47
C PRO A 72 -7.47 12.80 -10.06
N LEU A 73 -6.63 11.86 -9.63
CA LEU A 73 -5.28 11.66 -10.13
C LEU A 73 -5.08 10.23 -10.63
N PRO A 74 -4.21 10.03 -11.63
CA PRO A 74 -3.93 8.69 -12.15
C PRO A 74 -3.26 7.80 -11.11
N GLY A 75 -3.52 6.48 -11.21
CA GLY A 75 -2.88 5.44 -10.41
C GLY A 75 -3.00 4.09 -11.09
N LYS A 76 -2.05 3.21 -10.84
CA LYS A 76 -2.03 1.82 -11.38
C LYS A 76 -2.36 0.79 -10.28
N ASN A 77 -2.79 1.28 -9.12
CA ASN A 77 -3.12 0.46 -7.96
C ASN A 77 -4.55 -0.11 -8.01
N SER A 78 -4.82 -1.04 -7.11
CA SER A 78 -6.14 -1.64 -6.92
C SER A 78 -6.89 -0.96 -5.77
N PRO A 79 -8.23 -0.89 -5.83
CA PRO A 79 -9.02 -0.42 -4.69
C PRO A 79 -8.88 -1.38 -3.51
N VAL A 80 -8.83 -0.80 -2.31
CA VAL A 80 -8.86 -1.49 -1.02
C VAL A 80 -10.18 -1.17 -0.36
N VAL A 81 -10.81 -2.20 0.21
CA VAL A 81 -12.15 -2.06 0.79
C VAL A 81 -12.13 -2.52 2.25
N TRP A 82 -12.65 -1.67 3.11
CA TRP A 82 -12.91 -2.02 4.51
C TRP A 82 -14.27 -1.46 4.92
N GLU A 83 -15.22 -2.37 5.21
CA GLU A 83 -16.60 -2.05 5.55
C GLU A 83 -17.25 -1.09 4.53
N ASP A 84 -17.57 0.12 4.94
CA ASP A 84 -18.21 1.14 4.12
C ASP A 84 -17.23 2.09 3.39
N ARG A 85 -15.94 1.77 3.39
CA ARG A 85 -14.87 2.59 2.79
C ARG A 85 -14.15 1.90 1.65
N VAL A 86 -13.87 2.67 0.59
CA VAL A 86 -12.96 2.29 -0.50
C VAL A 86 -11.79 3.25 -0.52
N PHE A 87 -10.58 2.75 -0.48
CA PHE A 87 -9.36 3.54 -0.51
C PHE A 87 -8.57 3.31 -1.79
N LEU A 88 -8.01 4.38 -2.32
CA LEU A 88 -7.14 4.42 -3.50
C LEU A 88 -6.07 5.49 -3.31
N SER A 89 -5.00 5.39 -4.07
CA SER A 89 -4.02 6.46 -4.24
C SER A 89 -3.93 6.90 -5.69
N GLY A 90 -3.50 8.12 -5.90
CA GLY A 90 -3.21 8.68 -7.22
C GLY A 90 -2.07 9.68 -7.12
N GLY A 91 -1.35 9.87 -8.22
CA GLY A 91 -0.23 10.80 -8.24
C GLY A 91 0.16 11.19 -9.65
N ASP A 92 0.68 12.40 -9.75
CA ASP A 92 1.28 12.98 -10.95
C ASP A 92 2.50 13.85 -10.54
N PRO A 93 3.21 14.50 -11.47
CA PRO A 93 4.34 15.37 -11.11
C PRO A 93 4.00 16.53 -10.17
N ASN A 94 2.72 16.88 -10.01
CA ASN A 94 2.28 18.01 -9.21
C ASN A 94 1.85 17.62 -7.79
N GLY A 95 1.55 16.33 -7.54
CA GLY A 95 1.11 15.90 -6.22
C GLY A 95 0.78 14.42 -6.09
N LEU A 96 0.82 13.97 -4.84
CA LEU A 96 0.48 12.63 -4.40
C LEU A 96 -0.76 12.71 -3.52
N GLN A 97 -1.78 11.87 -3.78
CA GLN A 97 -3.04 11.94 -3.06
C GLN A 97 -3.55 10.56 -2.65
N VAL A 98 -4.24 10.52 -1.52
CA VAL A 98 -5.01 9.37 -1.05
C VAL A 98 -6.49 9.75 -1.06
N PHE A 99 -7.33 8.83 -1.51
CA PHE A 99 -8.76 9.01 -1.66
C PHE A 99 -9.53 8.01 -0.82
N CYS A 100 -10.63 8.44 -0.24
CA CYS A 100 -11.62 7.58 0.39
C CYS A 100 -13.00 7.82 -0.21
N TYR A 101 -13.66 6.74 -0.58
CA TYR A 101 -15.01 6.75 -1.12
C TYR A 101 -15.94 5.90 -0.26
N ASP A 102 -17.21 6.22 -0.31
CA ASP A 102 -18.29 5.42 0.27
C ASP A 102 -18.61 4.22 -0.63
N THR A 103 -18.65 3.01 -0.08
CA THR A 103 -18.88 1.77 -0.84
C THR A 103 -20.28 1.67 -1.44
N ALA A 104 -21.29 2.26 -0.81
CA ALA A 104 -22.67 2.15 -1.27
C ALA A 104 -22.99 3.12 -2.44
N SER A 105 -22.37 4.29 -2.44
CA SER A 105 -22.69 5.37 -3.37
C SER A 105 -21.57 5.77 -4.34
N GLY A 106 -20.33 5.38 -4.06
CA GLY A 106 -19.16 5.83 -4.80
C GLY A 106 -18.82 7.31 -4.57
N LYS A 107 -19.45 7.95 -3.57
CA LYS A 107 -19.20 9.36 -3.25
C LYS A 107 -17.83 9.52 -2.63
N LEU A 108 -17.06 10.50 -3.12
CA LEU A 108 -15.80 10.89 -2.49
C LEU A 108 -16.09 11.46 -1.09
N LEU A 109 -15.57 10.83 -0.05
CA LEU A 109 -15.71 11.26 1.33
C LEU A 109 -14.61 12.25 1.70
N TRP A 110 -13.37 11.92 1.32
CA TRP A 110 -12.24 12.81 1.49
C TRP A 110 -11.12 12.49 0.48
N LYS A 111 -10.28 13.48 0.24
CA LYS A 111 -8.98 13.35 -0.42
C LYS A 111 -7.93 14.07 0.40
N LYS A 112 -6.73 13.52 0.48
CA LYS A 112 -5.62 14.08 1.25
C LYS A 112 -4.34 14.09 0.45
N ASP A 113 -3.66 15.23 0.49
CA ASP A 113 -2.35 15.39 -0.12
C ASP A 113 -1.26 14.83 0.78
N LEU A 114 -0.26 14.23 0.13
CA LEU A 114 0.99 13.83 0.75
C LEU A 114 2.09 14.79 0.31
N THR A 115 2.93 15.18 1.25
CA THR A 115 4.08 16.03 0.95
C THR A 115 5.19 15.18 0.33
N SER A 116 5.76 15.64 -0.77
CA SER A 116 6.98 15.08 -1.35
C SER A 116 7.97 16.20 -1.61
N ALA A 117 9.16 16.07 -1.08
CA ALA A 117 10.25 17.02 -1.35
C ALA A 117 10.79 16.81 -2.78
N ASP A 118 10.79 15.55 -3.23
CA ASP A 118 11.38 15.17 -4.52
C ASP A 118 10.55 15.69 -5.71
N LEU A 119 9.21 15.78 -5.56
CA LEU A 119 8.35 16.39 -6.58
C LEU A 119 8.54 17.92 -6.70
N LYS A 120 9.11 18.56 -5.69
CA LYS A 120 9.34 20.00 -5.66
C LYS A 120 10.74 20.41 -6.07
N SER A 121 11.61 19.45 -6.39
CA SER A 121 12.97 19.75 -6.87
C SER A 121 12.91 20.34 -8.27
N GLU A 122 13.37 21.56 -8.42
CA GLU A 122 13.53 22.21 -9.74
C GLU A 122 14.82 21.79 -10.44
N GLU A 123 15.83 21.34 -9.68
CA GLU A 123 17.14 20.95 -10.21
C GLU A 123 17.14 19.52 -10.75
N GLU A 124 16.49 18.61 -10.06
CA GLU A 124 16.35 17.20 -10.45
C GLU A 124 14.89 16.76 -10.25
N PRO A 125 14.00 17.01 -11.21
CA PRO A 125 12.62 16.56 -11.11
C PRO A 125 12.55 15.03 -11.10
N PHE A 126 11.76 14.47 -10.19
CA PHE A 126 11.54 13.04 -10.13
C PHE A 126 10.82 12.56 -11.38
N GLU A 127 11.43 11.63 -12.10
CA GLU A 127 10.86 10.97 -13.27
C GLU A 127 10.58 9.50 -12.97
N VAL A 128 9.50 8.99 -13.52
CA VAL A 128 9.10 7.57 -13.41
C VAL A 128 8.53 7.09 -14.73
N MET A 129 8.73 5.82 -15.04
CA MET A 129 8.17 5.21 -16.26
C MET A 129 6.64 5.34 -16.27
N GLU A 130 6.06 5.72 -17.42
CA GLU A 130 4.63 5.94 -17.62
C GLU A 130 3.80 4.70 -17.29
N ASP A 131 4.35 3.51 -17.54
CA ASP A 131 3.68 2.22 -17.28
C ASP A 131 3.36 2.00 -15.80
N THR A 132 4.14 2.55 -14.87
CA THR A 132 3.91 2.51 -13.43
C THR A 132 3.33 3.80 -12.89
N GLY A 133 3.82 4.96 -13.34
CA GLY A 133 3.42 6.26 -12.84
C GLY A 133 3.75 6.45 -11.35
N PHE A 134 3.20 7.49 -10.76
CA PHE A 134 3.52 7.91 -9.39
C PHE A 134 2.84 7.09 -8.29
N ALA A 135 1.77 6.36 -8.61
CA ALA A 135 0.94 5.63 -7.64
C ALA A 135 0.62 4.21 -8.15
N ALA A 136 1.66 3.39 -8.34
CA ALA A 136 1.52 1.97 -8.67
C ALA A 136 1.20 1.10 -7.45
N PRO A 137 1.77 1.32 -6.25
CA PRO A 137 1.49 0.49 -5.09
C PRO A 137 0.03 0.59 -4.64
N THR A 138 -0.59 -0.55 -4.39
CA THR A 138 -1.90 -0.60 -3.74
C THR A 138 -1.75 -0.21 -2.27
N VAL A 139 -2.64 0.64 -1.77
CA VAL A 139 -2.67 1.02 -0.36
C VAL A 139 -2.94 -0.19 0.54
N MET A 140 -2.65 -0.07 1.82
CA MET A 140 -2.92 -1.11 2.83
C MET A 140 -3.75 -0.52 3.96
N THR A 141 -4.66 -1.29 4.56
CA THR A 141 -5.40 -0.87 5.75
C THR A 141 -5.34 -1.91 6.87
N ASP A 142 -5.34 -1.42 8.09
CA ASP A 142 -5.47 -2.20 9.32
C ASP A 142 -6.89 -2.14 9.92
N GLY A 143 -7.88 -1.65 9.14
CA GLY A 143 -9.24 -1.47 9.58
C GLY A 143 -9.49 -0.19 10.39
N ARG A 144 -8.48 0.64 10.59
CA ARG A 144 -8.55 1.93 11.30
C ARG A 144 -7.76 3.04 10.62
N ARG A 145 -6.69 2.66 9.93
CA ARG A 145 -5.80 3.52 9.18
C ARG A 145 -5.59 2.99 7.78
N VAL A 146 -5.28 3.88 6.88
CA VAL A 146 -4.84 3.57 5.53
C VAL A 146 -3.41 4.04 5.35
N TYR A 147 -2.60 3.21 4.73
CA TYR A 147 -1.19 3.44 4.44
C TYR A 147 -1.00 3.48 2.94
N ALA A 148 -0.47 4.56 2.43
CA ALA A 148 -0.15 4.73 1.02
C ALA A 148 1.34 5.00 0.85
N ILE A 149 1.98 4.29 -0.08
CA ILE A 149 3.36 4.55 -0.49
C ILE A 149 3.35 4.87 -1.98
N PHE A 150 4.24 5.77 -2.40
CA PHE A 150 4.30 6.29 -3.76
C PHE A 150 5.65 6.00 -4.42
N ALA A 151 5.73 6.24 -5.72
CA ALA A 151 6.94 5.97 -6.51
C ALA A 151 8.19 6.67 -5.98
N THR A 152 8.04 7.83 -5.35
CA THR A 152 9.09 8.61 -4.69
C THR A 152 9.59 7.99 -3.36
N GLY A 153 8.95 6.93 -2.87
CA GLY A 153 9.24 6.35 -1.56
C GLY A 153 8.59 7.10 -0.39
N ASP A 154 7.75 8.09 -0.67
CA ASP A 154 6.98 8.81 0.34
C ASP A 154 5.80 7.96 0.81
N ILE A 155 5.57 7.95 2.11
CA ILE A 155 4.52 7.16 2.77
C ILE A 155 3.66 8.08 3.61
N GLY A 156 2.34 7.95 3.48
CA GLY A 156 1.36 8.59 4.35
C GLY A 156 0.48 7.57 5.06
N CYS A 157 0.18 7.87 6.33
CA CYS A 157 -0.80 7.17 7.14
C CYS A 157 -1.91 8.13 7.53
N PHE A 158 -3.14 7.75 7.24
CA PHE A 158 -4.34 8.52 7.58
C PHE A 158 -5.33 7.65 8.36
N ASP A 159 -6.08 8.24 9.27
CA ASP A 159 -7.24 7.56 9.84
C ASP A 159 -8.42 7.51 8.83
N PHE A 160 -9.50 6.86 9.19
CA PHE A 160 -10.66 6.70 8.29
C PHE A 160 -11.44 8.01 8.08
N GLU A 161 -11.26 9.00 8.92
CA GLU A 161 -11.75 10.37 8.80
C GLU A 161 -10.85 11.24 7.90
N GLY A 162 -9.68 10.72 7.52
CA GLY A 162 -8.71 11.40 6.68
C GLY A 162 -7.78 12.34 7.45
N ASN A 163 -7.68 12.23 8.77
CA ASN A 163 -6.66 12.96 9.51
C ASN A 163 -5.32 12.27 9.31
N LYS A 164 -4.28 13.06 9.01
CA LYS A 164 -2.93 12.54 8.88
C LYS A 164 -2.39 12.10 10.24
N VAL A 165 -2.06 10.82 10.37
CA VAL A 165 -1.49 10.24 11.59
C VAL A 165 0.03 10.43 11.58
N TRP A 166 0.68 10.07 10.48
CA TRP A 166 2.09 10.30 10.25
C TRP A 166 2.42 10.30 8.76
N GLU A 167 3.59 10.82 8.44
CA GLU A 167 4.16 10.89 7.10
C GLU A 167 5.66 10.64 7.18
N LYS A 168 6.22 9.96 6.18
CA LYS A 168 7.63 9.57 6.14
C LYS A 168 8.10 9.40 4.71
N SER A 169 9.35 9.76 4.41
CA SER A 169 10.02 9.36 3.20
C SER A 169 11.07 8.26 3.50
N LEU A 170 11.14 7.28 2.63
CA LEU A 170 12.24 6.30 2.57
C LEU A 170 13.33 6.72 1.57
N GLY A 171 13.13 7.86 0.91
CA GLY A 171 13.96 8.36 -0.20
C GLY A 171 13.51 7.79 -1.55
N VAL A 172 13.97 8.41 -2.62
CA VAL A 172 13.71 7.93 -3.99
C VAL A 172 14.48 6.63 -4.23
N PRO A 173 13.83 5.53 -4.66
CA PRO A 173 14.55 4.29 -4.93
C PRO A 173 15.37 4.41 -6.21
N ASP A 174 16.53 3.78 -6.23
CA ASP A 174 17.35 3.58 -7.43
C ASP A 174 16.66 2.55 -8.34
N ASN A 175 15.60 2.99 -9.01
CA ASN A 175 14.73 2.17 -9.84
C ASN A 175 13.94 3.07 -10.80
N VAL A 176 14.09 2.85 -12.11
CA VAL A 176 13.41 3.62 -13.17
C VAL A 176 11.87 3.59 -13.10
N TYR A 177 11.31 2.57 -12.46
CA TYR A 177 9.86 2.45 -12.22
C TYR A 177 9.44 3.11 -10.90
N GLY A 178 10.36 3.73 -10.18
CA GLY A 178 10.12 4.19 -8.81
C GLY A 178 9.78 3.03 -7.86
N TYR A 179 9.25 3.33 -6.70
CA TYR A 179 8.70 2.31 -5.83
C TYR A 179 7.36 1.81 -6.37
N ALA A 180 7.24 0.50 -6.64
CA ALA A 180 6.06 -0.09 -7.28
C ALA A 180 5.46 -1.30 -6.56
N SER A 181 6.15 -1.87 -5.58
CA SER A 181 5.64 -2.99 -4.76
C SER A 181 4.57 -2.52 -3.78
N SER A 182 3.52 -3.31 -3.57
CA SER A 182 2.51 -3.00 -2.57
C SER A 182 2.96 -3.44 -1.18
N PRO A 183 2.75 -2.62 -0.13
CA PRO A 183 3.05 -3.03 1.24
C PRO A 183 2.09 -4.12 1.73
N THR A 184 2.50 -4.85 2.75
CA THR A 184 1.63 -5.78 3.49
C THR A 184 1.74 -5.53 4.98
N MET A 185 0.84 -6.10 5.77
CA MET A 185 0.89 -5.96 7.22
C MET A 185 0.97 -7.29 7.94
N TYR A 186 1.76 -7.31 9.01
CA TYR A 186 1.74 -8.35 10.01
C TYR A 186 1.47 -7.72 11.38
N ARG A 187 0.27 -7.90 11.89
CA ARG A 187 -0.20 -7.19 13.10
C ARG A 187 -0.05 -5.68 12.92
N ASN A 188 0.66 -5.01 13.82
CA ASN A 188 0.92 -3.56 13.75
C ASN A 188 2.16 -3.19 12.90
N LEU A 189 2.77 -4.13 12.22
CA LEU A 189 3.95 -3.87 11.39
C LEU A 189 3.56 -3.74 9.93
N LEU A 190 3.83 -2.56 9.34
CA LEU A 190 3.76 -2.34 7.90
C LEU A 190 5.09 -2.82 7.28
N LEU A 191 5.00 -3.85 6.44
CA LEU A 191 6.14 -4.48 5.79
C LEU A 191 6.30 -3.94 4.37
N ILE A 192 7.48 -3.44 4.08
CA ILE A 192 7.82 -2.77 2.83
C ILE A 192 9.04 -3.47 2.24
N GLN A 193 8.88 -4.07 1.07
CA GLN A 193 9.98 -4.61 0.29
C GLN A 193 10.54 -3.47 -0.58
N TYR A 194 11.69 -2.94 -0.20
CA TYR A 194 12.32 -1.79 -0.85
C TYR A 194 13.53 -2.25 -1.65
N ASP A 195 13.25 -2.89 -2.80
CA ASP A 195 14.28 -3.44 -3.67
C ASP A 195 14.70 -2.38 -4.72
N GLN A 196 16.02 -2.14 -4.83
CA GLN A 196 16.60 -1.09 -5.65
C GLN A 196 18.04 -1.38 -6.05
N GLY A 197 18.49 -0.79 -7.16
CA GLY A 197 19.85 -0.95 -7.65
C GLY A 197 20.19 -2.37 -8.11
N SER A 198 21.44 -2.73 -8.08
CA SER A 198 21.93 -4.09 -8.35
C SER A 198 22.14 -4.89 -7.06
N ALA A 199 22.30 -6.22 -7.20
CA ALA A 199 22.55 -7.09 -6.06
C ALA A 199 23.90 -6.79 -5.39
N GLU A 200 24.90 -6.36 -6.18
CA GLU A 200 26.25 -6.03 -5.73
C GLU A 200 26.30 -4.73 -4.92
N GLU A 201 25.36 -3.82 -5.16
CA GLU A 201 25.28 -2.56 -4.41
C GLU A 201 24.64 -2.74 -3.02
N GLU A 202 23.98 -3.86 -2.78
CA GLU A 202 23.33 -4.19 -1.50
C GLU A 202 22.40 -3.08 -0.95
N LYS A 203 21.75 -2.34 -1.86
CA LYS A 203 20.83 -1.24 -1.50
C LYS A 203 19.46 -1.73 -1.08
N SER A 204 19.03 -2.91 -1.54
CA SER A 204 17.71 -3.49 -1.30
C SER A 204 17.49 -3.85 0.16
N ASN A 205 16.26 -3.61 0.65
CA ASN A 205 15.91 -3.83 2.05
C ASN A 205 14.49 -4.39 2.19
N LEU A 206 14.28 -5.19 3.24
CA LEU A 206 12.95 -5.40 3.82
C LEU A 206 12.84 -4.55 5.08
N ILE A 207 11.82 -3.71 5.15
CA ILE A 207 11.64 -2.70 6.19
C ILE A 207 10.32 -2.99 6.90
N ALA A 208 10.33 -2.98 8.23
CA ALA A 208 9.11 -2.98 9.04
C ALA A 208 8.95 -1.63 9.74
N LEU A 209 7.83 -0.98 9.48
CA LEU A 209 7.43 0.22 10.21
C LEU A 209 6.37 -0.12 11.24
N ASP A 210 6.43 0.51 12.40
CA ASP A 210 5.31 0.52 13.33
C ASP A 210 4.14 1.30 12.71
N GLY A 211 3.00 0.65 12.55
CA GLY A 211 1.83 1.24 11.90
C GLY A 211 1.25 2.46 12.63
N PHE A 212 1.51 2.61 13.94
CA PHE A 212 0.99 3.73 14.72
C PHE A 212 1.86 4.99 14.58
N SER A 213 3.17 4.81 14.53
CA SER A 213 4.13 5.92 14.59
C SER A 213 4.92 6.15 13.30
N GLY A 214 4.92 5.19 12.36
CA GLY A 214 5.77 5.23 11.17
C GLY A 214 7.27 5.04 11.47
N GLN A 215 7.65 4.69 12.70
CA GLN A 215 9.04 4.45 13.04
C GLN A 215 9.52 3.10 12.51
N ILE A 216 10.78 3.04 12.09
CA ILE A 216 11.39 1.77 11.68
C ILE A 216 11.59 0.92 12.94
N VAL A 217 10.94 -0.26 12.97
CA VAL A 217 11.12 -1.26 14.04
C VAL A 217 12.33 -2.11 13.73
N TRP A 218 12.46 -2.54 12.49
CA TRP A 218 13.65 -3.24 11.99
C TRP A 218 13.78 -3.05 10.47
N GLN A 219 14.98 -3.25 10.00
CA GLN A 219 15.35 -3.24 8.59
C GLN A 219 16.40 -4.33 8.34
N THR A 220 16.22 -5.08 7.27
CA THR A 220 17.13 -6.15 6.89
C THR A 220 17.52 -6.00 5.43
N LYS A 221 18.81 -6.03 5.14
CA LYS A 221 19.34 -6.04 3.78
C LYS A 221 18.90 -7.26 3.01
N ARG A 222 18.67 -7.09 1.75
CA ARG A 222 18.34 -8.13 0.77
C ARG A 222 19.39 -8.11 -0.34
N PRO A 223 20.16 -9.19 -0.55
CA PRO A 223 21.17 -9.25 -1.62
C PRO A 223 20.49 -9.56 -2.98
N VAL A 224 19.64 -8.64 -3.43
CA VAL A 224 18.86 -8.77 -4.67
C VAL A 224 18.87 -7.44 -5.42
N SER A 225 18.76 -7.52 -6.74
CA SER A 225 18.52 -6.36 -7.60
C SER A 225 17.09 -5.82 -7.41
N ASN A 226 16.78 -4.75 -8.12
CA ASN A 226 15.41 -4.21 -8.19
C ASN A 226 14.39 -5.33 -8.45
N SER A 227 13.28 -5.28 -7.74
CA SER A 227 12.13 -6.13 -7.98
C SER A 227 10.83 -5.37 -7.73
N TRP A 228 9.77 -5.85 -8.35
CA TRP A 228 8.43 -5.22 -8.29
C TRP A 228 7.40 -6.17 -7.69
N SER A 229 7.85 -7.26 -7.11
CA SER A 229 6.97 -8.23 -6.45
C SER A 229 6.50 -7.68 -5.11
N SER A 230 5.21 -7.86 -4.82
CA SER A 230 4.67 -7.51 -3.51
C SER A 230 4.79 -8.69 -2.54
N PRO A 231 5.17 -8.47 -1.28
CA PRO A 231 5.26 -9.53 -0.28
C PRO A 231 3.86 -10.07 0.07
N ILE A 232 3.79 -11.36 0.38
CA ILE A 232 2.60 -12.02 0.89
C ILE A 232 2.91 -12.65 2.26
N MET A 233 1.87 -12.77 3.08
CA MET A 233 1.94 -13.44 4.39
C MET A 233 1.37 -14.86 4.25
N VAL A 234 2.13 -15.84 4.70
CA VAL A 234 1.75 -17.27 4.71
C VAL A 234 1.89 -17.87 6.09
#